data_3dbcc647a84246418868732adbcdd49c
#
_entry.id   3dbcc647a84246418868732adbcdd49c
#
_cell.length_a   1.000
_cell.length_b   1.000
_cell.length_c   1.000
_cell.angle_alpha   90.00
_cell.angle_beta   90.00
_cell.angle_gamma   90.00
#
_symmetry.space_group_name_H-M   'P 1'
#
loop_
_entity.id
_entity.type
_entity.pdbx_description
1 polymer ?
#
loop_
_entity_poly.entity_id
_entity_poly.type
_entity_poly.pdbx_seq_one_letter_code
_entity_poly.pdbx_strand_id
1 'polypeptide(L)'
;MTSEQNATTAGTRPRTLAEKVWDAHVVVPGENGKPDLLYIDLQLLHEVTSPQAFEGLRIENRPLRRLDLTIATEDHNTPTDNIFGTIADLTSRTQIETLRRNAAEFGVRIHSLGDQEQGIVHVVGPQLGLTMPGMTIVCGDSHTSTHGAFGALAFGIGTSEVEHVMATQTLPLARFKTMAINVEGTLKPGVTAKDIILAVIAQIGTGGGQGYVLEYRGSAIRSLSMEGRMTMCNMSIEAGARAGMVAPDEITFEYIKGRQHAPKGEKWDKAVEYWKSLPTDEGAVFDKEIFINADELEPFVTWGTNPGQGIPLSHAVPSPDDFEDENDKVAAERALEYMGLEAGTPMKEIPVDVVFLGSCTNSRIEDLRAAADIVRGRTIAENVRMMVVPGSQKVRAQAEAEGLDKVFKEFGADWRFAGCSMCLGMNPDQLAPGERCASTSNRNFEGRQGKGGRTHLVSPVVAAATAVRGTLSAPSDVVA
;
A
#
# COMPACT_ATOMS: atom_id res chain seq x y z
N MET A 1 4.97 -59.72 26.84
CA MET A 1 5.16 -58.41 27.48
C MET A 1 5.35 -57.39 26.35
N THR A 2 4.25 -56.84 25.94
CA THR A 2 4.16 -55.85 24.84
C THR A 2 4.38 -54.46 25.42
N SER A 3 5.46 -53.81 25.04
CA SER A 3 5.71 -52.40 25.37
C SER A 3 4.87 -51.52 24.43
N GLU A 4 3.77 -51.01 24.95
CA GLU A 4 3.06 -49.89 24.33
C GLU A 4 3.95 -48.67 24.44
N GLN A 5 4.47 -48.22 23.29
CA GLN A 5 5.09 -46.90 23.14
C GLN A 5 3.97 -45.88 23.14
N ASN A 6 3.86 -45.13 24.23
CA ASN A 6 3.10 -43.86 24.28
C ASN A 6 3.65 -42.89 23.25
N ALA A 7 2.99 -42.78 22.12
CA ALA A 7 3.13 -41.63 21.23
C ALA A 7 2.45 -40.46 21.93
N THR A 8 3.22 -39.71 22.70
CA THR A 8 2.85 -38.37 23.14
C THR A 8 2.64 -37.53 21.88
N THR A 9 1.40 -37.20 21.58
CA THR A 9 1.04 -36.11 20.64
C THR A 9 1.66 -34.83 21.22
N ALA A 10 2.85 -34.48 20.75
CA ALA A 10 3.41 -33.16 20.98
C ALA A 10 2.41 -32.17 20.36
N GLY A 11 1.64 -31.47 21.19
CA GLY A 11 0.75 -30.43 20.77
C GLY A 11 1.57 -29.39 19.98
N THR A 12 1.22 -29.14 18.74
CA THR A 12 1.87 -28.11 17.96
C THR A 12 1.70 -26.78 18.69
N ARG A 13 2.81 -26.06 18.94
CA ARG A 13 2.75 -24.76 19.61
C ARG A 13 1.79 -23.81 18.86
N PRO A 14 1.10 -22.91 19.57
CA PRO A 14 0.32 -21.86 18.93
C PRO A 14 1.18 -21.03 17.98
N ARG A 15 0.66 -20.70 16.79
CA ARG A 15 1.37 -19.99 15.72
C ARG A 15 0.65 -18.73 15.31
N THR A 16 1.41 -17.70 14.97
CA THR A 16 0.90 -16.49 14.34
C THR A 16 0.48 -16.75 12.90
N LEU A 17 -0.34 -15.86 12.33
CA LEU A 17 -0.72 -15.90 10.91
C LEU A 17 0.51 -15.99 10.00
N ALA A 18 1.51 -15.13 10.23
CA ALA A 18 2.74 -15.12 9.44
C ALA A 18 3.50 -16.45 9.51
N GLU A 19 3.60 -17.06 10.70
CA GLU A 19 4.24 -18.37 10.88
C GLU A 19 3.47 -19.49 10.15
N LYS A 20 2.14 -19.48 10.18
CA LYS A 20 1.33 -20.47 9.46
C LYS A 20 1.54 -20.41 7.96
N VAL A 21 1.53 -19.19 7.39
CA VAL A 21 1.77 -19.01 5.95
C VAL A 21 3.20 -19.38 5.60
N TRP A 22 4.18 -18.96 6.39
CA TRP A 22 5.58 -19.34 6.17
C TRP A 22 5.76 -20.86 6.14
N ASP A 23 5.34 -21.54 7.20
CA ASP A 23 5.55 -22.99 7.35
C ASP A 23 4.88 -23.80 6.23
N ALA A 24 3.74 -23.33 5.70
CA ALA A 24 3.05 -23.95 4.58
C ALA A 24 3.81 -23.83 3.23
N HIS A 25 4.77 -22.88 3.14
CA HIS A 25 5.49 -22.58 1.90
C HIS A 25 6.96 -23.02 1.92
N VAL A 26 7.47 -23.56 3.02
CA VAL A 26 8.85 -24.05 3.08
C VAL A 26 9.00 -25.29 2.18
N VAL A 27 9.77 -25.16 1.11
CA VAL A 27 10.12 -26.25 0.19
C VAL A 27 11.35 -26.99 0.69
N VAL A 28 12.35 -26.23 1.16
CA VAL A 28 13.56 -26.76 1.77
C VAL A 28 13.84 -25.94 3.04
N PRO A 29 13.82 -26.58 4.22
CA PRO A 29 14.19 -25.89 5.45
C PRO A 29 15.66 -25.54 5.46
N GLY A 30 15.98 -24.36 5.96
CA GLY A 30 17.36 -23.91 6.15
C GLY A 30 18.03 -24.65 7.30
N GLU A 31 19.27 -25.07 7.09
CA GLU A 31 20.08 -25.72 8.11
C GLU A 31 21.33 -24.88 8.40
N ASN A 32 21.82 -24.95 9.64
CA ASN A 32 23.06 -24.28 10.06
C ASN A 32 23.10 -22.76 9.78
N GLY A 33 21.97 -22.07 10.02
CA GLY A 33 21.86 -20.62 9.81
C GLY A 33 21.61 -20.19 8.35
N LYS A 34 21.43 -21.14 7.44
CA LYS A 34 21.01 -20.84 6.06
C LYS A 34 19.51 -20.47 6.01
N PRO A 35 19.10 -19.67 5.03
CA PRO A 35 17.69 -19.32 4.83
C PRO A 35 16.83 -20.55 4.45
N ASP A 36 15.54 -20.49 4.79
CA ASP A 36 14.52 -21.39 4.22
C ASP A 36 14.33 -21.08 2.74
N LEU A 37 14.07 -22.09 1.91
CA LEU A 37 13.62 -21.91 0.55
C LEU A 37 12.09 -21.93 0.51
N LEU A 38 11.47 -20.80 0.22
CA LEU A 38 10.02 -20.66 0.15
C LEU A 38 9.49 -20.78 -1.27
N TYR A 39 8.36 -21.45 -1.45
CA TYR A 39 7.56 -21.38 -2.67
C TYR A 39 6.84 -20.05 -2.76
N ILE A 40 6.71 -19.48 -3.97
CA ILE A 40 6.01 -18.23 -4.24
C ILE A 40 4.76 -18.53 -5.08
N ASP A 41 3.58 -18.18 -4.57
CA ASP A 41 2.30 -18.44 -5.23
C ASP A 41 1.97 -17.46 -6.34
N LEU A 42 2.40 -16.20 -6.20
CA LEU A 42 2.12 -15.18 -7.20
C LEU A 42 3.29 -14.21 -7.33
N GLN A 43 3.73 -14.00 -8.56
CA GLN A 43 4.69 -12.95 -8.90
C GLN A 43 4.03 -11.86 -9.75
N LEU A 44 4.13 -10.63 -9.27
CA LEU A 44 3.67 -9.44 -9.99
C LEU A 44 4.85 -8.70 -10.59
N LEU A 45 4.68 -8.19 -11.81
CA LEU A 45 5.71 -7.49 -12.57
C LEU A 45 5.19 -6.13 -13.04
N HIS A 46 6.11 -5.18 -13.16
CA HIS A 46 5.87 -3.88 -13.80
C HIS A 46 7.12 -3.42 -14.56
N GLU A 47 7.03 -2.30 -15.28
CA GLU A 47 8.05 -1.86 -16.23
C GLU A 47 9.37 -1.40 -15.60
N VAL A 48 9.37 -1.02 -14.31
CA VAL A 48 10.57 -0.42 -13.68
C VAL A 48 11.60 -1.46 -13.26
N THR A 49 11.17 -2.56 -12.63
CA THR A 49 12.07 -3.56 -12.01
C THR A 49 12.21 -4.86 -12.78
N SER A 50 11.44 -5.07 -13.85
CA SER A 50 11.46 -6.32 -14.63
C SER A 50 12.48 -6.38 -15.77
N PRO A 51 12.94 -5.28 -16.40
CA PRO A 51 13.79 -5.37 -17.60
C PRO A 51 15.06 -6.18 -17.40
N GLN A 52 15.77 -5.95 -16.30
CA GLN A 52 17.01 -6.66 -15.98
C GLN A 52 16.77 -8.13 -15.62
N ALA A 53 15.64 -8.44 -14.97
CA ALA A 53 15.27 -9.81 -14.64
C ALA A 53 15.02 -10.65 -15.93
N PHE A 54 14.30 -10.09 -16.89
CA PHE A 54 14.12 -10.73 -18.20
C PHE A 54 15.45 -10.89 -18.97
N GLU A 55 16.34 -9.89 -18.87
CA GLU A 55 17.66 -9.99 -19.52
C GLU A 55 18.50 -11.11 -18.89
N GLY A 56 18.50 -11.27 -17.57
CA GLY A 56 19.16 -12.38 -16.91
C GLY A 56 18.65 -13.74 -17.37
N LEU A 57 17.33 -13.92 -17.46
CA LEU A 57 16.74 -15.15 -18.01
C LEU A 57 17.18 -15.42 -19.46
N ARG A 58 17.27 -14.38 -20.28
CA ARG A 58 17.70 -14.48 -21.69
C ARG A 58 19.16 -14.92 -21.81
N ILE A 59 20.06 -14.31 -21.04
CA ILE A 59 21.48 -14.64 -20.98
C ILE A 59 21.68 -16.09 -20.57
N GLU A 60 20.96 -16.55 -19.55
CA GLU A 60 21.02 -17.92 -19.02
C GLU A 60 20.19 -18.93 -19.82
N ASN A 61 19.49 -18.46 -20.86
CA ASN A 61 18.58 -19.29 -21.71
C ASN A 61 17.55 -20.06 -20.85
N ARG A 62 16.95 -19.37 -19.86
CA ARG A 62 15.96 -19.93 -18.92
C ARG A 62 14.55 -19.46 -19.25
N PRO A 63 13.56 -20.36 -19.34
CA PRO A 63 12.14 -19.96 -19.42
C PRO A 63 11.63 -19.57 -18.03
N LEU A 64 10.48 -18.87 -18.01
CA LEU A 64 9.72 -18.70 -16.75
C LEU A 64 9.19 -20.05 -16.27
N ARG A 65 9.29 -20.28 -14.98
CA ARG A 65 8.85 -21.54 -14.36
C ARG A 65 7.33 -21.70 -14.35
N ARG A 66 6.58 -20.62 -14.05
CA ARG A 66 5.12 -20.64 -13.88
C ARG A 66 4.49 -19.39 -14.49
N LEU A 67 4.19 -19.46 -15.76
CA LEU A 67 3.49 -18.38 -16.48
C LEU A 67 2.10 -18.09 -15.94
N ASP A 68 1.43 -19.10 -15.44
CA ASP A 68 0.09 -19.01 -14.84
C ASP A 68 0.08 -18.30 -13.47
N LEU A 69 1.24 -18.15 -12.83
CA LEU A 69 1.44 -17.47 -11.54
C LEU A 69 2.24 -16.15 -11.69
N THR A 70 2.41 -15.67 -12.92
CA THR A 70 3.14 -14.44 -13.22
C THR A 70 2.25 -13.53 -14.07
N ILE A 71 2.08 -12.28 -13.61
CA ILE A 71 1.30 -11.28 -14.31
C ILE A 71 2.01 -9.93 -14.29
N ALA A 72 1.91 -9.19 -15.38
CA ALA A 72 2.51 -7.86 -15.53
C ALA A 72 1.44 -6.79 -15.75
N THR A 73 1.72 -5.56 -15.32
CA THR A 73 0.92 -4.37 -15.63
C THR A 73 1.84 -3.17 -15.88
N GLU A 74 1.36 -2.20 -16.64
CA GLU A 74 2.01 -0.90 -16.84
C GLU A 74 1.37 0.10 -15.88
N ASP A 75 2.16 0.68 -14.96
CA ASP A 75 1.59 1.53 -13.92
C ASP A 75 2.46 2.70 -13.43
N HIS A 76 3.80 2.57 -13.44
CA HIS A 76 4.70 3.55 -12.86
C HIS A 76 5.03 4.72 -13.80
N ASN A 77 5.33 4.43 -15.06
CA ASN A 77 5.74 5.41 -16.08
C ASN A 77 4.60 5.81 -17.02
N THR A 78 3.38 5.48 -16.66
CA THR A 78 2.20 5.73 -17.50
C THR A 78 1.74 7.18 -17.40
N PRO A 79 1.41 7.86 -18.53
CA PRO A 79 0.71 9.13 -18.48
C PRO A 79 -0.70 8.95 -17.94
N THR A 80 -1.22 9.98 -17.27
CA THR A 80 -2.59 9.96 -16.70
C THR A 80 -3.52 10.96 -17.39
N ASP A 81 -2.99 11.86 -18.21
CA ASP A 81 -3.75 12.84 -18.99
C ASP A 81 -4.19 12.30 -20.35
N ASN A 82 -3.29 11.65 -21.09
CA ASN A 82 -3.55 11.06 -22.40
C ASN A 82 -2.84 9.72 -22.56
N ILE A 83 -3.56 8.64 -22.32
CA ILE A 83 -3.03 7.25 -22.45
C ILE A 83 -2.96 6.75 -23.91
N PHE A 84 -3.55 7.46 -24.87
CA PHE A 84 -3.59 7.07 -26.28
C PHE A 84 -2.51 7.76 -27.12
N GLY A 85 -1.81 8.74 -26.54
CA GLY A 85 -0.72 9.46 -27.19
C GLY A 85 0.63 8.76 -27.06
N THR A 86 1.63 9.29 -27.75
CA THR A 86 3.02 8.85 -27.57
C THR A 86 3.54 9.36 -26.22
N ILE A 87 4.12 8.49 -25.40
CA ILE A 87 4.78 8.88 -24.15
C ILE A 87 5.99 9.75 -24.50
N ALA A 88 5.94 11.02 -24.07
CA ALA A 88 6.95 12.02 -24.46
C ALA A 88 8.32 11.73 -23.83
N ASP A 89 8.36 11.35 -22.57
CA ASP A 89 9.60 10.99 -21.88
C ASP A 89 10.18 9.70 -22.46
N LEU A 90 11.44 9.79 -22.94
CA LEU A 90 12.10 8.69 -23.62
C LEU A 90 12.37 7.50 -22.68
N THR A 91 12.72 7.76 -21.42
CA THR A 91 13.02 6.73 -20.43
C THR A 91 11.77 5.94 -20.09
N SER A 92 10.68 6.64 -19.76
CA SER A 92 9.37 6.05 -19.49
C SER A 92 8.87 5.21 -20.65
N ARG A 93 8.92 5.76 -21.86
CA ARG A 93 8.54 5.07 -23.08
C ARG A 93 9.37 3.79 -23.30
N THR A 94 10.70 3.88 -23.15
CA THR A 94 11.60 2.73 -23.35
C THR A 94 11.30 1.62 -22.33
N GLN A 95 11.04 1.95 -21.07
CA GLN A 95 10.70 0.96 -20.03
C GLN A 95 9.40 0.24 -20.35
N ILE A 96 8.34 0.97 -20.74
CA ILE A 96 7.04 0.40 -21.11
C ILE A 96 7.17 -0.49 -22.37
N GLU A 97 7.82 -0.01 -23.41
CA GLU A 97 8.03 -0.79 -24.62
C GLU A 97 8.88 -2.04 -24.36
N THR A 98 9.86 -1.95 -23.45
CA THR A 98 10.68 -3.10 -23.04
C THR A 98 9.85 -4.12 -22.28
N LEU A 99 8.98 -3.72 -21.36
CA LEU A 99 8.07 -4.65 -20.69
C LEU A 99 7.17 -5.36 -21.69
N ARG A 100 6.56 -4.64 -22.63
CA ARG A 100 5.71 -5.22 -23.69
C ARG A 100 6.46 -6.26 -24.53
N ARG A 101 7.67 -5.92 -24.98
CA ARG A 101 8.52 -6.82 -25.75
C ARG A 101 8.88 -8.07 -24.95
N ASN A 102 9.32 -7.91 -23.71
CA ASN A 102 9.67 -9.03 -22.83
C ASN A 102 8.46 -9.92 -22.53
N ALA A 103 7.29 -9.31 -22.23
CA ALA A 103 6.07 -10.06 -22.00
C ALA A 103 5.66 -10.90 -23.21
N ALA A 104 5.76 -10.34 -24.43
CA ALA A 104 5.48 -11.06 -25.66
C ALA A 104 6.48 -12.19 -25.92
N GLU A 105 7.79 -11.95 -25.70
CA GLU A 105 8.85 -12.93 -25.89
C GLU A 105 8.72 -14.13 -24.95
N PHE A 106 8.48 -13.87 -23.68
CA PHE A 106 8.40 -14.90 -22.63
C PHE A 106 7.00 -15.46 -22.40
N GLY A 107 5.97 -14.93 -23.08
CA GLY A 107 4.59 -15.38 -22.95
C GLY A 107 3.89 -14.92 -21.66
N VAL A 108 4.37 -13.86 -21.01
CA VAL A 108 3.78 -13.33 -19.79
C VAL A 108 2.49 -12.54 -20.09
N ARG A 109 1.43 -12.79 -19.33
CA ARG A 109 0.21 -11.97 -19.39
C ARG A 109 0.50 -10.56 -18.91
N ILE A 110 0.13 -9.56 -19.71
CA ILE A 110 0.32 -8.15 -19.41
C ILE A 110 -0.97 -7.35 -19.56
N HIS A 111 -1.23 -6.43 -18.62
CA HIS A 111 -2.24 -5.40 -18.72
C HIS A 111 -1.59 -4.08 -19.13
N SER A 112 -1.64 -3.78 -20.43
CA SER A 112 -1.04 -2.57 -20.99
C SER A 112 -1.98 -1.38 -20.95
N LEU A 113 -1.43 -0.16 -21.13
CA LEU A 113 -2.20 1.07 -21.33
C LEU A 113 -3.31 0.87 -22.37
N GLY A 114 -4.54 1.23 -22.01
CA GLY A 114 -5.74 1.03 -22.84
C GLY A 114 -6.48 -0.29 -22.57
N ASP A 115 -5.88 -1.25 -21.83
CA ASP A 115 -6.58 -2.44 -21.34
C ASP A 115 -7.54 -2.04 -20.20
N GLN A 116 -8.75 -2.61 -20.21
CA GLN A 116 -9.74 -2.37 -19.14
C GLN A 116 -9.29 -2.86 -17.76
N GLU A 117 -8.37 -3.79 -17.69
CA GLU A 117 -7.81 -4.35 -16.46
C GLU A 117 -6.48 -3.68 -16.05
N GLN A 118 -5.97 -2.71 -16.85
CA GLN A 118 -4.75 -1.97 -16.52
C GLN A 118 -4.96 -1.12 -15.27
N GLY A 119 -3.90 -0.98 -14.49
CA GLY A 119 -3.85 -0.14 -13.29
C GLY A 119 -2.65 -0.42 -12.44
N ILE A 120 -2.60 0.21 -11.29
CA ILE A 120 -1.54 0.03 -10.30
C ILE A 120 -1.49 -1.44 -9.88
N VAL A 121 -0.32 -2.04 -9.93
CA VAL A 121 -0.10 -3.48 -9.69
C VAL A 121 -0.75 -3.98 -8.39
N HIS A 122 -0.69 -3.19 -7.31
CA HIS A 122 -1.27 -3.53 -6.01
C HIS A 122 -2.79 -3.24 -5.90
N VAL A 123 -3.38 -2.66 -6.93
CA VAL A 123 -4.84 -2.52 -7.09
C VAL A 123 -5.38 -3.64 -8.00
N VAL A 124 -4.68 -3.93 -9.09
CA VAL A 124 -5.06 -4.93 -10.08
C VAL A 124 -5.13 -6.34 -9.48
N GLY A 125 -4.11 -6.77 -8.73
CA GLY A 125 -4.05 -8.10 -8.11
C GLY A 125 -5.29 -8.42 -7.24
N PRO A 126 -5.61 -7.61 -6.22
CA PRO A 126 -6.82 -7.72 -5.42
C PRO A 126 -8.12 -7.65 -6.23
N GLN A 127 -8.20 -6.68 -7.13
CA GLN A 127 -9.41 -6.44 -7.93
C GLN A 127 -9.78 -7.61 -8.84
N LEU A 128 -8.80 -8.30 -9.39
CA LEU A 128 -8.99 -9.47 -10.23
C LEU A 128 -9.22 -10.76 -9.43
N GLY A 129 -9.01 -10.74 -8.10
CA GLY A 129 -9.10 -11.94 -7.25
C GLY A 129 -7.87 -12.84 -7.39
N LEU A 130 -6.72 -12.28 -7.74
CA LEU A 130 -5.43 -12.98 -7.78
C LEU A 130 -4.80 -13.07 -6.39
N THR A 131 -5.13 -12.12 -5.51
CA THR A 131 -4.68 -12.09 -4.12
C THR A 131 -5.66 -12.86 -3.25
N MET A 132 -5.17 -13.89 -2.57
CA MET A 132 -6.00 -14.75 -1.71
C MET A 132 -5.31 -15.02 -0.36
N PRO A 133 -6.08 -15.33 0.70
CA PRO A 133 -5.52 -15.65 2.01
C PRO A 133 -4.55 -16.84 1.96
N GLY A 134 -3.48 -16.73 2.75
CA GLY A 134 -2.50 -17.78 2.90
C GLY A 134 -1.50 -17.93 1.75
N MET A 135 -1.53 -17.05 0.75
CA MET A 135 -0.55 -17.03 -0.34
C MET A 135 0.76 -16.33 0.05
N THR A 136 1.82 -16.67 -0.65
CA THR A 136 3.06 -15.88 -0.74
C THR A 136 3.05 -15.07 -2.04
N ILE A 137 3.23 -13.74 -1.95
CA ILE A 137 3.15 -12.84 -3.10
C ILE A 137 4.36 -11.93 -3.14
N VAL A 138 5.01 -11.82 -4.29
CA VAL A 138 6.17 -10.95 -4.48
C VAL A 138 6.04 -10.06 -5.71
N CYS A 139 6.69 -8.90 -5.65
CA CYS A 139 6.82 -7.94 -6.73
C CYS A 139 8.12 -7.15 -6.54
N GLY A 140 8.66 -6.58 -7.58
CA GLY A 140 9.77 -5.64 -7.51
C GLY A 140 9.41 -4.25 -6.96
N ASP A 141 8.37 -4.16 -6.13
CA ASP A 141 7.87 -2.94 -5.47
C ASP A 141 7.65 -3.20 -3.98
N SER A 142 8.10 -2.27 -3.15
CA SER A 142 8.00 -2.39 -1.69
C SER A 142 6.54 -2.44 -1.18
N HIS A 143 5.60 -1.78 -1.87
CA HIS A 143 4.18 -1.76 -1.48
C HIS A 143 3.43 -3.07 -1.81
N THR A 144 4.13 -4.11 -2.22
CA THR A 144 3.60 -5.49 -2.30
C THR A 144 2.98 -5.93 -0.98
N SER A 145 3.41 -5.36 0.16
CA SER A 145 2.80 -5.56 1.47
C SER A 145 1.28 -5.29 1.50
N THR A 146 0.75 -4.49 0.55
CA THR A 146 -0.70 -4.26 0.38
C THR A 146 -1.52 -5.55 0.36
N HIS A 147 -0.99 -6.60 -0.27
CA HIS A 147 -1.67 -7.89 -0.41
C HIS A 147 -1.83 -8.63 0.93
N GLY A 148 -1.06 -8.25 1.95
CA GLY A 148 -1.19 -8.78 3.31
C GLY A 148 -2.53 -8.48 3.98
N ALA A 149 -3.29 -7.50 3.47
CA ALA A 149 -4.67 -7.22 3.89
C ALA A 149 -5.61 -8.42 3.75
N PHE A 150 -5.26 -9.37 2.91
CA PHE A 150 -5.98 -10.63 2.68
C PHE A 150 -5.47 -11.79 3.55
N GLY A 151 -4.48 -11.58 4.39
CA GLY A 151 -3.80 -12.65 5.11
C GLY A 151 -2.78 -13.40 4.24
N ALA A 152 -2.29 -12.77 3.17
CA ALA A 152 -1.16 -13.24 2.38
C ALA A 152 0.15 -12.75 3.00
N LEU A 153 1.22 -13.53 2.90
CA LEU A 153 2.58 -13.08 3.20
C LEU A 153 3.16 -12.45 1.93
N ALA A 154 3.09 -11.12 1.86
CA ALA A 154 3.39 -10.37 0.65
C ALA A 154 4.46 -9.30 0.91
N PHE A 155 5.49 -9.25 0.07
CA PHE A 155 6.61 -8.32 0.27
C PHE A 155 7.35 -7.99 -1.04
N GLY A 156 7.98 -6.82 -1.04
CA GLY A 156 8.84 -6.38 -2.12
C GLY A 156 10.16 -7.13 -2.16
N ILE A 157 10.68 -7.37 -3.38
CA ILE A 157 11.94 -8.06 -3.64
C ILE A 157 12.80 -7.26 -4.62
N GLY A 158 14.12 -7.47 -4.54
CA GLY A 158 15.06 -6.84 -5.46
C GLY A 158 15.03 -7.46 -6.86
N THR A 159 15.57 -6.76 -7.86
CA THR A 159 15.55 -7.19 -9.27
C THR A 159 16.16 -8.58 -9.49
N SER A 160 17.27 -8.92 -8.82
CA SER A 160 17.87 -10.25 -8.90
C SER A 160 16.98 -11.34 -8.30
N GLU A 161 16.21 -11.00 -7.27
CA GLU A 161 15.23 -11.91 -6.67
C GLU A 161 14.01 -12.07 -7.59
N VAL A 162 13.60 -11.00 -8.31
CA VAL A 162 12.56 -11.08 -9.35
C VAL A 162 12.97 -12.13 -10.41
N GLU A 163 14.20 -12.05 -10.94
CA GLU A 163 14.74 -13.04 -11.88
C GLU A 163 14.72 -14.46 -11.29
N HIS A 164 15.19 -14.60 -10.04
CA HIS A 164 15.24 -15.89 -9.36
C HIS A 164 13.84 -16.52 -9.24
N VAL A 165 12.84 -15.75 -8.84
CA VAL A 165 11.45 -16.24 -8.72
C VAL A 165 10.88 -16.58 -10.11
N MET A 166 11.13 -15.77 -11.14
CA MET A 166 10.72 -16.08 -12.51
C MET A 166 11.28 -17.42 -12.97
N ALA A 167 12.55 -17.72 -12.65
CA ALA A 167 13.23 -18.95 -13.05
C ALA A 167 12.81 -20.18 -12.24
N THR A 168 12.50 -20.03 -10.94
CA THR A 168 12.40 -21.16 -10.02
C THR A 168 11.06 -21.26 -9.29
N GLN A 169 10.30 -20.19 -9.21
CA GLN A 169 9.10 -20.01 -8.38
C GLN A 169 9.38 -20.17 -6.88
N THR A 170 10.61 -19.93 -6.47
CA THR A 170 11.05 -20.03 -5.07
C THR A 170 11.93 -18.84 -4.69
N LEU A 171 12.08 -18.59 -3.38
CA LEU A 171 12.97 -17.55 -2.88
C LEU A 171 13.63 -17.99 -1.55
N PRO A 172 14.96 -17.91 -1.42
CA PRO A 172 15.65 -18.15 -0.15
C PRO A 172 15.49 -16.96 0.78
N LEU A 173 14.90 -17.17 1.96
CA LEU A 173 14.60 -16.12 2.93
C LEU A 173 14.93 -16.55 4.37
N ALA A 174 15.51 -15.63 5.15
CA ALA A 174 15.59 -15.77 6.60
C ALA A 174 14.24 -15.48 7.24
N ARG A 175 13.89 -16.20 8.31
CA ARG A 175 12.64 -15.97 9.04
C ARG A 175 12.57 -14.56 9.59
N PHE A 176 11.40 -13.95 9.45
CA PHE A 176 11.09 -12.67 10.06
C PHE A 176 10.69 -12.84 11.51
N LYS A 177 10.88 -11.78 12.29
CA LYS A 177 10.21 -11.62 13.58
C LYS A 177 8.76 -11.19 13.35
N THR A 178 7.91 -11.36 14.34
CA THR A 178 6.50 -10.98 14.31
C THR A 178 6.21 -9.87 15.30
N MET A 179 5.42 -8.87 14.86
CA MET A 179 4.97 -7.77 15.72
C MET A 179 3.46 -7.62 15.61
N ALA A 180 2.77 -7.68 16.74
CA ALA A 180 1.34 -7.36 16.79
C ALA A 180 1.13 -5.84 16.95
N ILE A 181 0.28 -5.27 16.12
CA ILE A 181 -0.23 -3.91 16.24
C ILE A 181 -1.71 -4.03 16.63
N ASN A 182 -1.99 -3.89 17.92
CA ASN A 182 -3.32 -4.04 18.49
C ASN A 182 -4.02 -2.67 18.52
N VAL A 183 -5.07 -2.49 17.70
CA VAL A 183 -5.85 -1.25 17.60
C VAL A 183 -7.25 -1.53 18.14
N GLU A 184 -7.51 -1.14 19.37
CA GLU A 184 -8.79 -1.39 20.04
C GLU A 184 -9.61 -0.11 20.17
N GLY A 185 -10.92 -0.25 20.18
CA GLY A 185 -11.88 0.85 20.26
C GLY A 185 -12.66 1.08 18.96
N THR A 186 -13.26 2.25 18.85
CA THR A 186 -14.10 2.67 17.72
C THR A 186 -13.57 3.97 17.11
N LEU A 187 -13.40 3.99 15.79
CA LEU A 187 -12.95 5.20 15.10
C LEU A 187 -14.00 6.30 15.16
N LYS A 188 -13.56 7.51 15.45
CA LYS A 188 -14.41 8.71 15.38
C LYS A 188 -14.78 9.03 13.93
N PRO A 189 -15.92 9.72 13.68
CA PRO A 189 -16.26 10.23 12.36
C PRO A 189 -15.11 11.07 11.76
N GLY A 190 -14.75 10.79 10.51
CA GLY A 190 -13.66 11.47 9.80
C GLY A 190 -12.27 10.87 10.02
N VAL A 191 -12.14 9.87 10.90
CA VAL A 191 -10.90 9.08 11.08
C VAL A 191 -10.97 7.84 10.20
N THR A 192 -9.90 7.55 9.47
CA THR A 192 -9.82 6.45 8.50
C THR A 192 -8.63 5.53 8.80
N ALA A 193 -8.52 4.44 8.04
CA ALA A 193 -7.36 3.54 8.11
C ALA A 193 -6.03 4.26 7.86
N LYS A 194 -6.03 5.33 7.03
CA LYS A 194 -4.83 6.15 6.78
C LYS A 194 -4.36 6.87 8.04
N ASP A 195 -5.30 7.38 8.83
CA ASP A 195 -4.99 8.07 10.08
C ASP A 195 -4.42 7.09 11.12
N ILE A 196 -4.97 5.85 11.18
CA ILE A 196 -4.42 4.79 12.04
C ILE A 196 -2.98 4.49 11.69
N ILE A 197 -2.68 4.21 10.40
CA ILE A 197 -1.33 3.80 10.02
C ILE A 197 -0.32 4.94 10.16
N LEU A 198 -0.71 6.19 9.92
CA LEU A 198 0.15 7.35 10.17
C LEU A 198 0.47 7.49 11.66
N ALA A 199 -0.53 7.29 12.54
CA ALA A 199 -0.32 7.30 13.99
C ALA A 199 0.60 6.15 14.45
N VAL A 200 0.43 4.94 13.90
CA VAL A 200 1.33 3.80 14.16
C VAL A 200 2.77 4.16 13.78
N ILE A 201 2.98 4.69 12.56
CA ILE A 201 4.33 5.04 12.08
C ILE A 201 4.94 6.17 12.93
N ALA A 202 4.15 7.17 13.31
CA ALA A 202 4.61 8.23 14.20
C ALA A 202 5.03 7.69 15.59
N GLN A 203 4.32 6.67 16.10
CA GLN A 203 4.62 6.07 17.39
C GLN A 203 5.86 5.18 17.40
N ILE A 204 6.04 4.35 16.36
CA ILE A 204 7.16 3.38 16.32
C ILE A 204 8.37 3.85 15.51
N GLY A 205 8.22 4.93 14.75
CA GLY A 205 9.23 5.48 13.84
C GLY A 205 9.31 4.71 12.51
N THR A 206 10.01 5.31 11.54
CA THR A 206 10.23 4.73 10.20
C THR A 206 11.12 3.47 10.18
N GLY A 207 11.79 3.16 11.29
CA GLY A 207 12.64 1.97 11.47
C GLY A 207 12.12 0.97 12.50
N GLY A 208 11.00 1.28 13.19
CA GLY A 208 10.50 0.48 14.31
C GLY A 208 10.04 -0.93 13.94
N GLY A 209 9.66 -1.13 12.68
CA GLY A 209 9.26 -2.42 12.11
C GLY A 209 10.38 -3.20 11.43
N GLN A 210 11.63 -2.74 11.46
CA GLN A 210 12.73 -3.38 10.74
C GLN A 210 12.95 -4.84 11.19
N GLY A 211 12.90 -5.77 10.25
CA GLY A 211 13.04 -7.20 10.49
C GLY A 211 11.74 -7.89 10.93
N TYR A 212 10.63 -7.17 11.01
CA TYR A 212 9.33 -7.71 11.43
C TYR A 212 8.34 -7.85 10.26
N VAL A 213 7.45 -8.81 10.40
CA VAL A 213 6.12 -8.81 9.77
C VAL A 213 5.13 -8.26 10.79
N LEU A 214 4.39 -7.21 10.43
CA LEU A 214 3.37 -6.62 11.29
C LEU A 214 2.04 -7.37 11.11
N GLU A 215 1.39 -7.76 12.20
CA GLU A 215 0.01 -8.25 12.17
C GLU A 215 -0.90 -7.20 12.83
N TYR A 216 -1.77 -6.59 12.04
CA TYR A 216 -2.75 -5.62 12.52
C TYR A 216 -3.95 -6.36 13.09
N ARG A 217 -4.31 -6.04 14.33
CA ARG A 217 -5.30 -6.74 15.14
C ARG A 217 -6.17 -5.74 15.92
N GLY A 218 -7.22 -6.23 16.53
CA GLY A 218 -8.09 -5.44 17.40
C GLY A 218 -9.44 -5.14 16.78
N SER A 219 -10.33 -4.57 17.58
CA SER A 219 -11.72 -4.28 17.19
C SER A 219 -11.80 -3.26 16.06
N ALA A 220 -10.98 -2.21 16.11
CA ALA A 220 -10.93 -1.21 15.06
C ALA A 220 -10.48 -1.80 13.71
N ILE A 221 -9.47 -2.70 13.70
CA ILE A 221 -8.99 -3.34 12.47
C ILE A 221 -10.04 -4.29 11.89
N ARG A 222 -10.73 -5.07 12.73
CA ARG A 222 -11.81 -5.96 12.28
C ARG A 222 -12.97 -5.21 11.64
N SER A 223 -13.23 -3.98 12.07
CA SER A 223 -14.30 -3.13 11.52
C SER A 223 -13.94 -2.47 10.17
N LEU A 224 -12.66 -2.47 9.77
CA LEU A 224 -12.22 -1.88 8.50
C LEU A 224 -12.73 -2.68 7.31
N SER A 225 -13.09 -1.96 6.25
CA SER A 225 -13.26 -2.51 4.90
C SER A 225 -11.95 -3.12 4.37
N MET A 226 -12.02 -3.87 3.28
CA MET A 226 -10.81 -4.38 2.63
C MET A 226 -9.92 -3.26 2.12
N GLU A 227 -10.50 -2.19 1.61
CA GLU A 227 -9.79 -0.99 1.16
C GLU A 227 -9.00 -0.35 2.31
N GLY A 228 -9.63 -0.22 3.49
CA GLY A 228 -8.96 0.25 4.70
C GLY A 228 -7.82 -0.67 5.15
N ARG A 229 -8.03 -1.99 5.14
CA ARG A 229 -6.98 -2.98 5.46
C ARG A 229 -5.83 -2.94 4.46
N MET A 230 -6.11 -2.73 3.16
CA MET A 230 -5.08 -2.55 2.14
C MET A 230 -4.27 -1.27 2.38
N THR A 231 -4.89 -0.18 2.82
CA THR A 231 -4.18 1.04 3.23
C THR A 231 -3.22 0.79 4.39
N MET A 232 -3.67 0.07 5.43
CA MET A 232 -2.82 -0.30 6.57
C MET A 232 -1.60 -1.12 6.14
N CYS A 233 -1.83 -2.21 5.41
CA CYS A 233 -0.77 -3.11 4.96
C CYS A 233 0.16 -2.43 3.94
N ASN A 234 -0.36 -1.57 3.06
CA ASN A 234 0.43 -0.79 2.11
C ASN A 234 1.52 0.00 2.80
N MET A 235 1.18 0.71 3.87
CA MET A 235 2.11 1.60 4.57
C MET A 235 2.93 0.92 5.68
N SER A 236 2.88 -0.39 5.81
CA SER A 236 3.77 -1.12 6.73
C SER A 236 5.25 -0.91 6.42
N ILE A 237 5.57 -0.72 5.15
CA ILE A 237 6.93 -0.47 4.66
C ILE A 237 7.47 0.87 5.17
N GLU A 238 6.61 1.86 5.36
CA GLU A 238 7.00 3.17 5.89
C GLU A 238 7.40 3.11 7.37
N ALA A 239 6.97 2.08 8.09
CA ALA A 239 7.47 1.74 9.43
C ALA A 239 8.77 0.90 9.39
N GLY A 240 9.32 0.62 8.21
CA GLY A 240 10.49 -0.23 8.00
C GLY A 240 10.20 -1.73 8.03
N ALA A 241 8.94 -2.15 8.13
CA ALA A 241 8.56 -3.55 8.18
C ALA A 241 8.76 -4.27 6.84
N ARG A 242 8.96 -5.59 6.90
CA ARG A 242 9.07 -6.42 5.70
C ARG A 242 7.71 -6.65 5.03
N ALA A 243 6.66 -6.80 5.82
CA ALA A 243 5.29 -6.99 5.38
C ALA A 243 4.32 -6.54 6.47
N GLY A 244 3.06 -6.30 6.09
CA GLY A 244 1.95 -6.13 7.02
C GLY A 244 0.85 -7.13 6.66
N MET A 245 0.16 -7.66 7.65
CA MET A 245 -0.89 -8.66 7.46
C MET A 245 -2.12 -8.33 8.31
N VAL A 246 -3.29 -8.69 7.80
CA VAL A 246 -4.55 -8.75 8.55
C VAL A 246 -5.10 -10.16 8.42
N ALA A 247 -5.52 -10.76 9.52
CA ALA A 247 -6.14 -12.07 9.49
C ALA A 247 -7.41 -12.07 8.62
N PRO A 248 -7.57 -13.04 7.70
CA PRO A 248 -8.75 -13.10 6.84
C PRO A 248 -10.00 -13.44 7.66
N ASP A 249 -11.12 -12.81 7.31
CA ASP A 249 -12.42 -12.99 7.93
C ASP A 249 -13.54 -12.90 6.87
N GLU A 250 -14.79 -12.83 7.31
CA GLU A 250 -15.96 -12.75 6.44
C GLU A 250 -15.92 -11.55 5.49
N ILE A 251 -15.37 -10.39 5.92
CA ILE A 251 -15.19 -9.21 5.06
C ILE A 251 -14.23 -9.54 3.91
N THR A 252 -13.15 -10.26 4.22
CA THR A 252 -12.17 -10.72 3.21
C THR A 252 -12.81 -11.70 2.24
N PHE A 253 -13.58 -12.66 2.74
CA PHE A 253 -14.21 -13.67 1.89
C PHE A 253 -15.25 -13.06 0.96
N GLU A 254 -16.08 -12.14 1.46
CA GLU A 254 -17.07 -11.44 0.63
C GLU A 254 -16.41 -10.57 -0.44
N TYR A 255 -15.30 -9.91 -0.13
CA TYR A 255 -14.54 -9.12 -1.10
C TYR A 255 -14.01 -9.98 -2.25
N ILE A 256 -13.51 -11.21 -1.97
CA ILE A 256 -12.93 -12.11 -2.98
C ILE A 256 -14.03 -12.79 -3.80
N LYS A 257 -15.17 -13.09 -3.19
CA LYS A 257 -16.24 -13.88 -3.79
C LYS A 257 -16.71 -13.32 -5.13
N GLY A 258 -16.75 -14.19 -6.13
CA GLY A 258 -17.22 -13.82 -7.47
C GLY A 258 -16.23 -13.05 -8.34
N ARG A 259 -15.06 -12.72 -7.85
CA ARG A 259 -14.02 -12.10 -8.68
C ARG A 259 -13.51 -13.07 -9.74
N GLN A 260 -12.92 -12.53 -10.80
CA GLN A 260 -12.56 -13.25 -12.03
C GLN A 260 -11.70 -14.50 -11.77
N HIS A 261 -10.67 -14.39 -10.93
CA HIS A 261 -9.74 -15.47 -10.60
C HIS A 261 -10.01 -16.16 -9.25
N ALA A 262 -11.08 -15.72 -8.54
CA ALA A 262 -11.48 -16.36 -7.30
C ALA A 262 -11.91 -17.83 -7.52
N PRO A 263 -11.68 -18.72 -6.57
CA PRO A 263 -12.19 -20.09 -6.61
C PRO A 263 -13.72 -20.09 -6.76
N LYS A 264 -14.28 -21.15 -7.38
CA LYS A 264 -15.72 -21.31 -7.62
C LYS A 264 -16.19 -22.69 -7.20
N GLY A 265 -17.48 -22.78 -6.78
CA GLY A 265 -18.09 -24.04 -6.36
C GLY A 265 -17.34 -24.72 -5.22
N GLU A 266 -17.16 -26.03 -5.27
CA GLU A 266 -16.47 -26.82 -4.24
C GLU A 266 -15.04 -26.33 -3.94
N LYS A 267 -14.35 -25.70 -4.92
CA LYS A 267 -13.03 -25.11 -4.69
C LYS A 267 -13.12 -23.88 -3.78
N TRP A 268 -14.21 -23.12 -3.89
CA TRP A 268 -14.47 -22.00 -2.99
C TRP A 268 -14.71 -22.47 -1.57
N ASP A 269 -15.52 -23.50 -1.37
CA ASP A 269 -15.85 -24.02 -0.04
C ASP A 269 -14.57 -24.54 0.67
N LYS A 270 -13.74 -25.30 -0.04
CA LYS A 270 -12.45 -25.76 0.46
C LYS A 270 -11.46 -24.62 0.75
N ALA A 271 -11.45 -23.60 -0.08
CA ALA A 271 -10.61 -22.42 0.13
C ALA A 271 -11.03 -21.68 1.41
N VAL A 272 -12.33 -21.43 1.59
CA VAL A 272 -12.86 -20.77 2.79
C VAL A 272 -12.57 -21.60 4.06
N GLU A 273 -12.70 -22.92 4.01
CA GLU A 273 -12.34 -23.79 5.12
C GLU A 273 -10.85 -23.61 5.51
N TYR A 274 -9.96 -23.62 4.52
CA TYR A 274 -8.53 -23.34 4.74
C TYR A 274 -8.29 -21.94 5.28
N TRP A 275 -8.90 -20.91 4.69
CA TRP A 275 -8.71 -19.52 5.10
C TRP A 275 -9.15 -19.26 6.54
N LYS A 276 -10.20 -19.93 7.01
CA LYS A 276 -10.65 -19.89 8.41
C LYS A 276 -9.66 -20.48 9.40
N SER A 277 -8.71 -21.29 8.95
CA SER A 277 -7.66 -21.87 9.81
C SER A 277 -6.43 -20.96 9.96
N LEU A 278 -6.33 -19.89 9.14
CA LEU A 278 -5.15 -19.02 9.08
C LEU A 278 -5.01 -18.04 10.25
N PRO A 279 -6.08 -17.45 10.83
CA PRO A 279 -5.92 -16.50 11.93
C PRO A 279 -4.98 -17.02 13.02
N THR A 280 -4.24 -16.10 13.63
CA THR A 280 -3.30 -16.37 14.72
C THR A 280 -3.98 -17.19 15.82
N ASP A 281 -3.33 -18.28 16.26
CA ASP A 281 -3.85 -19.15 17.30
C ASP A 281 -3.95 -18.42 18.64
N GLU A 282 -4.92 -18.83 19.46
CA GLU A 282 -4.97 -18.38 20.85
C GLU A 282 -3.70 -18.84 21.60
N GLY A 283 -3.05 -17.90 22.31
CA GLY A 283 -1.80 -18.16 23.01
C GLY A 283 -0.55 -18.11 22.13
N ALA A 284 -0.66 -17.74 20.86
CA ALA A 284 0.53 -17.45 20.05
C ALA A 284 1.26 -16.20 20.58
N VAL A 285 2.59 -16.26 20.55
CA VAL A 285 3.47 -15.20 21.10
C VAL A 285 4.10 -14.43 19.96
N PHE A 286 3.97 -13.10 20.02
CA PHE A 286 4.67 -12.19 19.15
C PHE A 286 6.01 -11.76 19.76
N ASP A 287 7.02 -11.47 18.95
CA ASP A 287 8.30 -10.94 19.42
C ASP A 287 8.16 -9.51 19.98
N LYS A 288 7.15 -8.76 19.52
CA LYS A 288 6.82 -7.42 20.01
C LYS A 288 5.32 -7.14 19.86
N GLU A 289 4.76 -6.37 20.79
CA GLU A 289 3.38 -5.89 20.72
C GLU A 289 3.29 -4.38 20.93
N ILE A 290 2.42 -3.74 20.14
CA ILE A 290 2.11 -2.31 20.20
C ILE A 290 0.61 -2.17 20.37
N PHE A 291 0.18 -1.19 21.17
CA PHE A 291 -1.23 -0.91 21.45
C PHE A 291 -1.58 0.52 21.05
N ILE A 292 -2.70 0.68 20.36
CA ILE A 292 -3.28 1.95 19.92
C ILE A 292 -4.73 1.98 20.40
N ASN A 293 -5.12 3.09 21.04
CA ASN A 293 -6.49 3.35 21.40
C ASN A 293 -7.19 4.09 20.24
N ALA A 294 -8.10 3.42 19.54
CA ALA A 294 -8.83 3.99 18.41
C ALA A 294 -9.79 5.12 18.82
N ASP A 295 -10.31 5.09 20.06
CA ASP A 295 -11.20 6.12 20.58
C ASP A 295 -10.51 7.49 20.74
N GLU A 296 -9.19 7.52 20.81
CA GLU A 296 -8.39 8.74 20.95
C GLU A 296 -7.88 9.27 19.61
N LEU A 297 -7.94 8.47 18.54
CA LEU A 297 -7.44 8.89 17.25
C LEU A 297 -8.26 10.05 16.65
N GLU A 298 -7.55 10.93 15.99
CA GLU A 298 -8.06 12.06 15.22
C GLU A 298 -7.54 11.99 13.79
N PRO A 299 -8.09 12.77 12.83
CA PRO A 299 -7.46 12.95 11.52
C PRO A 299 -5.99 13.31 11.67
N PHE A 300 -5.13 12.61 10.95
CA PHE A 300 -3.68 12.66 11.10
C PHE A 300 -3.01 13.23 9.85
N VAL A 301 -1.86 13.91 10.03
CA VAL A 301 -1.13 14.54 8.94
C VAL A 301 0.38 14.51 9.22
N THR A 302 1.19 14.40 8.18
CA THR A 302 2.64 14.59 8.32
C THR A 302 2.99 16.08 8.24
N TRP A 303 3.82 16.56 9.16
CA TRP A 303 4.35 17.93 9.18
C TRP A 303 5.74 18.04 8.53
N GLY A 304 6.47 16.94 8.47
CA GLY A 304 7.86 16.91 8.01
C GLY A 304 8.07 16.14 6.70
N THR A 305 9.28 15.63 6.49
CA THR A 305 9.77 15.04 5.25
C THR A 305 9.78 13.49 5.25
N ASN A 306 9.15 12.87 6.23
CA ASN A 306 8.97 11.40 6.26
C ASN A 306 7.69 11.03 7.00
N PRO A 307 7.15 9.81 6.80
CA PRO A 307 5.89 9.39 7.41
C PRO A 307 5.90 9.27 8.94
N GLY A 308 7.09 9.18 9.56
CA GLY A 308 7.23 9.19 11.03
C GLY A 308 7.04 10.57 11.66
N GLN A 309 7.16 11.63 10.86
CA GLN A 309 6.94 13.02 11.30
C GLN A 309 5.46 13.39 11.14
N GLY A 310 4.59 12.69 11.85
CA GLY A 310 3.15 12.86 11.82
C GLY A 310 2.57 13.28 13.17
N ILE A 311 1.47 14.02 13.13
CA ILE A 311 0.70 14.49 14.32
C ILE A 311 -0.80 14.55 14.00
N PRO A 312 -1.66 14.58 15.03
CA PRO A 312 -3.07 14.94 14.85
C PRO A 312 -3.22 16.32 14.20
N LEU A 313 -4.16 16.42 13.27
CA LEU A 313 -4.42 17.67 12.53
C LEU A 313 -4.88 18.83 13.42
N SER A 314 -5.37 18.55 14.63
CA SER A 314 -5.73 19.54 15.65
C SER A 314 -4.53 20.21 16.33
N HIS A 315 -3.33 19.68 16.16
CA HIS A 315 -2.11 20.17 16.80
C HIS A 315 -1.41 21.26 15.97
N ALA A 316 -0.34 21.79 16.53
CA ALA A 316 0.57 22.70 15.86
C ALA A 316 1.87 21.99 15.43
N VAL A 317 2.57 22.58 14.49
CA VAL A 317 3.91 22.15 14.03
C VAL A 317 4.85 22.04 15.24
N PRO A 318 5.48 20.87 15.49
CA PRO A 318 6.37 20.69 16.63
C PRO A 318 7.62 21.60 16.57
N SER A 319 8.11 21.97 17.76
CA SER A 319 9.43 22.60 17.89
C SER A 319 10.52 21.53 17.89
N PRO A 320 11.71 21.77 17.32
CA PRO A 320 12.89 20.92 17.54
C PRO A 320 13.19 20.69 19.03
N ASP A 321 12.89 21.66 19.89
CA ASP A 321 13.08 21.54 21.34
C ASP A 321 12.12 20.56 22.03
N ASP A 322 11.05 20.12 21.35
CA ASP A 322 10.11 19.11 21.88
C ASP A 322 10.69 17.69 21.85
N PHE A 323 11.82 17.48 21.15
CA PHE A 323 12.45 16.17 21.02
C PHE A 323 13.61 16.00 22.03
N GLU A 324 13.70 14.82 22.66
CA GLU A 324 14.77 14.53 23.62
C GLU A 324 16.07 14.10 22.92
N ASP A 325 15.98 13.34 21.82
CA ASP A 325 17.13 12.86 21.06
C ASP A 325 17.69 13.96 20.15
N GLU A 326 19.00 14.16 20.18
CA GLU A 326 19.67 15.20 19.39
C GLU A 326 19.56 14.97 17.88
N ASN A 327 19.53 13.70 17.43
CA ASN A 327 19.34 13.41 16.01
C ASN A 327 17.92 13.75 15.56
N ASP A 328 16.93 13.55 16.44
CA ASP A 328 15.53 13.91 16.15
C ASP A 328 15.36 15.43 16.11
N LYS A 329 16.06 16.20 16.97
CA LYS A 329 16.09 17.67 16.88
C LYS A 329 16.62 18.14 15.55
N VAL A 330 17.81 17.66 15.16
CA VAL A 330 18.44 18.00 13.86
C VAL A 330 17.54 17.59 12.69
N ALA A 331 16.90 16.42 12.76
CA ALA A 331 15.97 15.98 11.74
C ALA A 331 14.72 16.88 11.67
N ALA A 332 14.23 17.36 12.82
CA ALA A 332 13.09 18.29 12.89
C ALA A 332 13.48 19.67 12.30
N GLU A 333 14.61 20.23 12.68
CA GLU A 333 15.11 21.50 12.11
C GLU A 333 15.19 21.44 10.58
N ARG A 334 15.82 20.39 10.05
CA ARG A 334 15.95 20.18 8.61
C ARG A 334 14.59 20.01 7.93
N ALA A 335 13.67 19.27 8.55
CA ALA A 335 12.33 19.08 8.02
C ALA A 335 11.54 20.39 7.96
N LEU A 336 11.61 21.21 9.02
CA LEU A 336 10.96 22.53 9.06
C LEU A 336 11.51 23.47 7.98
N GLU A 337 12.84 23.51 7.81
CA GLU A 337 13.49 24.29 6.77
C GLU A 337 13.00 23.86 5.37
N TYR A 338 13.05 22.56 5.05
CA TYR A 338 12.59 22.05 3.76
C TYR A 338 11.12 22.32 3.52
N MET A 339 10.28 22.02 4.52
CA MET A 339 8.83 22.23 4.44
C MET A 339 8.44 23.71 4.50
N GLY A 340 9.37 24.61 4.87
CA GLY A 340 9.09 26.05 5.02
C GLY A 340 8.00 26.28 6.06
N LEU A 341 8.11 25.65 7.23
CA LEU A 341 7.17 25.74 8.34
C LEU A 341 7.87 26.36 9.57
N GLU A 342 7.08 27.08 10.34
CA GLU A 342 7.50 27.64 11.62
C GLU A 342 6.89 26.80 12.76
N ALA A 343 7.72 26.46 13.74
CA ALA A 343 7.25 25.75 14.95
C ALA A 343 6.11 26.53 15.62
N GLY A 344 5.12 25.81 16.14
CA GLY A 344 3.96 26.38 16.78
C GLY A 344 2.83 26.84 15.82
N THR A 345 3.04 26.79 14.51
CA THR A 345 1.99 27.08 13.52
C THR A 345 0.90 26.01 13.61
N PRO A 346 -0.39 26.34 13.83
CA PRO A 346 -1.46 25.36 13.80
C PRO A 346 -1.51 24.65 12.43
N MET A 347 -1.60 23.30 12.43
CA MET A 347 -1.62 22.54 11.15
C MET A 347 -2.76 23.00 10.23
N LYS A 348 -3.91 23.35 10.78
CA LYS A 348 -5.09 23.83 10.02
C LYS A 348 -4.92 25.22 9.38
N GLU A 349 -3.88 25.95 9.70
CA GLU A 349 -3.57 27.26 9.10
C GLU A 349 -2.58 27.16 7.93
N ILE A 350 -2.00 25.95 7.70
CA ILE A 350 -1.02 25.73 6.64
C ILE A 350 -1.73 25.72 5.29
N PRO A 351 -1.40 26.68 4.37
CA PRO A 351 -1.98 26.73 3.04
C PRO A 351 -1.44 25.60 2.17
N VAL A 352 -2.26 25.17 1.20
CA VAL A 352 -1.96 24.10 0.26
C VAL A 352 -2.21 24.58 -1.16
N ASP A 353 -1.28 24.29 -2.09
CA ASP A 353 -1.38 24.64 -3.51
C ASP A 353 -1.96 23.50 -4.34
N VAL A 354 -1.70 22.26 -3.92
CA VAL A 354 -2.05 21.05 -4.67
C VAL A 354 -2.70 20.04 -3.75
N VAL A 355 -3.73 19.37 -4.23
CA VAL A 355 -4.30 18.18 -3.59
C VAL A 355 -4.19 17.01 -4.55
N PHE A 356 -3.60 15.91 -4.08
CA PHE A 356 -3.48 14.67 -4.82
C PHE A 356 -4.29 13.55 -4.16
N LEU A 357 -5.30 13.06 -4.88
CA LEU A 357 -6.09 11.89 -4.52
C LEU A 357 -5.74 10.75 -5.47
N GLY A 358 -4.96 9.79 -5.00
CA GLY A 358 -4.41 8.74 -5.85
C GLY A 358 -3.51 7.78 -5.09
N SER A 359 -2.60 7.08 -5.80
CA SER A 359 -1.64 6.12 -5.26
C SER A 359 -2.23 4.73 -4.96
N CYS A 360 -1.37 3.71 -4.90
CA CYS A 360 -1.77 2.37 -4.44
C CYS A 360 -2.32 2.35 -3.01
N THR A 361 -2.07 3.39 -2.24
CA THR A 361 -2.57 3.54 -0.87
C THR A 361 -4.06 3.88 -0.85
N ASN A 362 -4.48 4.93 -1.58
CA ASN A 362 -5.83 5.48 -1.53
C ASN A 362 -6.32 5.95 -2.90
N SER A 363 -6.66 5.00 -3.76
CA SER A 363 -7.21 5.27 -5.10
C SER A 363 -8.28 4.27 -5.50
N ARG A 364 -8.82 3.54 -4.52
CA ARG A 364 -9.88 2.56 -4.73
C ARG A 364 -11.24 3.24 -4.73
N ILE A 365 -12.28 2.51 -5.14
CA ILE A 365 -13.62 3.10 -5.28
C ILE A 365 -14.17 3.70 -3.98
N GLU A 366 -13.87 3.09 -2.83
CA GLU A 366 -14.28 3.58 -1.52
C GLU A 366 -13.63 4.93 -1.20
N ASP A 367 -12.33 5.08 -1.48
CA ASP A 367 -11.60 6.34 -1.30
C ASP A 367 -12.20 7.46 -2.14
N LEU A 368 -12.54 7.16 -3.40
CA LEU A 368 -13.16 8.12 -4.32
C LEU A 368 -14.56 8.52 -3.87
N ARG A 369 -15.36 7.56 -3.40
CA ARG A 369 -16.71 7.84 -2.84
C ARG A 369 -16.62 8.74 -1.62
N ALA A 370 -15.76 8.40 -0.66
CA ALA A 370 -15.58 9.17 0.56
C ALA A 370 -15.14 10.62 0.29
N ALA A 371 -14.20 10.81 -0.64
CA ALA A 371 -13.75 12.12 -1.06
C ALA A 371 -14.85 12.89 -1.83
N ALA A 372 -15.58 12.22 -2.74
CA ALA A 372 -16.68 12.81 -3.50
C ALA A 372 -17.80 13.32 -2.59
N ASP A 373 -18.11 12.60 -1.51
CA ASP A 373 -19.15 13.03 -0.56
C ASP A 373 -18.77 14.33 0.16
N ILE A 374 -17.47 14.55 0.40
CA ILE A 374 -16.96 15.81 0.98
C ILE A 374 -17.06 16.97 -0.01
N VAL A 375 -16.73 16.76 -1.29
CA VAL A 375 -16.66 17.85 -2.27
C VAL A 375 -18.00 18.13 -2.98
N ARG A 376 -18.97 17.23 -2.87
CA ARG A 376 -20.27 17.34 -3.56
C ARG A 376 -20.98 18.65 -3.25
N GLY A 377 -21.35 19.39 -4.31
CA GLY A 377 -22.06 20.67 -4.19
C GLY A 377 -21.20 21.83 -3.67
N ARG A 378 -19.89 21.66 -3.62
CA ARG A 378 -18.91 22.68 -3.22
C ARG A 378 -18.05 23.08 -4.40
N THR A 379 -17.22 24.10 -4.19
CA THR A 379 -16.25 24.60 -5.16
C THR A 379 -14.85 24.49 -4.56
N ILE A 380 -13.87 24.15 -5.38
CA ILE A 380 -12.46 24.10 -4.99
C ILE A 380 -11.97 25.51 -4.58
N ALA A 381 -11.09 25.60 -3.60
CA ALA A 381 -10.47 26.87 -3.21
C ALA A 381 -9.65 27.45 -4.38
N GLU A 382 -9.70 28.80 -4.56
CA GLU A 382 -9.09 29.49 -5.70
C GLU A 382 -7.58 29.24 -5.85
N ASN A 383 -6.88 29.00 -4.75
CA ASN A 383 -5.44 28.74 -4.71
C ASN A 383 -5.06 27.27 -4.92
N VAL A 384 -6.03 26.36 -5.04
CA VAL A 384 -5.79 24.91 -5.06
C VAL A 384 -6.07 24.32 -6.44
N ARG A 385 -5.17 23.50 -6.93
CA ARG A 385 -5.46 22.51 -7.99
C ARG A 385 -5.59 21.13 -7.39
N MET A 386 -6.62 20.38 -7.75
CA MET A 386 -6.81 19.00 -7.29
C MET A 386 -6.70 18.02 -8.46
N MET A 387 -5.92 16.98 -8.26
CA MET A 387 -5.78 15.87 -9.20
C MET A 387 -6.36 14.61 -8.58
N VAL A 388 -7.24 13.92 -9.31
CA VAL A 388 -7.88 12.66 -8.90
C VAL A 388 -7.50 11.56 -9.89
N VAL A 389 -6.77 10.57 -9.39
CA VAL A 389 -6.21 9.48 -10.19
C VAL A 389 -6.74 8.13 -9.67
N PRO A 390 -7.71 7.51 -10.33
CA PRO A 390 -8.19 6.17 -9.98
C PRO A 390 -7.09 5.13 -10.04
N GLY A 391 -7.15 4.11 -9.17
CA GLY A 391 -6.09 3.10 -9.05
C GLY A 391 -6.04 2.08 -10.20
N SER A 392 -7.13 1.94 -10.97
CA SER A 392 -7.20 1.09 -12.15
C SER A 392 -8.27 1.59 -13.11
N GLN A 393 -8.23 1.12 -14.37
CA GLN A 393 -9.27 1.43 -15.35
C GLN A 393 -10.64 0.87 -14.93
N LYS A 394 -10.67 -0.25 -14.20
CA LYS A 394 -11.93 -0.78 -13.63
C LYS A 394 -12.48 0.13 -12.54
N VAL A 395 -11.62 0.62 -11.62
CA VAL A 395 -12.05 1.62 -10.62
C VAL A 395 -12.55 2.89 -11.29
N ARG A 396 -11.84 3.36 -12.33
CA ARG A 396 -12.26 4.53 -13.10
C ARG A 396 -13.62 4.33 -13.75
N ALA A 397 -13.80 3.22 -14.45
CA ALA A 397 -15.07 2.90 -15.11
C ALA A 397 -16.23 2.77 -14.10
N GLN A 398 -15.98 2.17 -12.94
CA GLN A 398 -16.98 2.09 -11.86
C GLN A 398 -17.31 3.47 -11.30
N ALA A 399 -16.32 4.31 -11.03
CA ALA A 399 -16.53 5.67 -10.55
C ALA A 399 -17.32 6.53 -11.56
N GLU A 400 -17.04 6.38 -12.84
CA GLU A 400 -17.79 7.06 -13.93
C GLU A 400 -19.22 6.55 -14.02
N ALA A 401 -19.45 5.24 -13.86
CA ALA A 401 -20.81 4.67 -13.84
C ALA A 401 -21.62 5.16 -12.63
N GLU A 402 -20.97 5.43 -11.50
CA GLU A 402 -21.57 6.02 -10.30
C GLU A 402 -21.68 7.56 -10.37
N GLY A 403 -21.13 8.19 -11.41
CA GLY A 403 -21.15 9.64 -11.62
C GLY A 403 -20.16 10.42 -10.74
N LEU A 404 -19.18 9.75 -10.11
CA LEU A 404 -18.20 10.41 -9.25
C LEU A 404 -17.27 11.34 -10.05
N ASP A 405 -16.97 11.00 -11.29
CA ASP A 405 -16.20 11.85 -12.21
C ASP A 405 -16.87 13.21 -12.43
N LYS A 406 -18.21 13.24 -12.53
CA LYS A 406 -18.98 14.48 -12.66
C LYS A 406 -18.87 15.31 -11.40
N VAL A 407 -18.99 14.70 -10.23
CA VAL A 407 -18.84 15.38 -8.94
C VAL A 407 -17.46 16.06 -8.84
N PHE A 408 -16.39 15.35 -9.17
CA PHE A 408 -15.03 15.92 -9.12
C PHE A 408 -14.81 17.02 -10.17
N LYS A 409 -15.30 16.84 -11.40
CA LYS A 409 -15.21 17.86 -12.46
C LYS A 409 -16.02 19.11 -12.13
N GLU A 410 -17.24 18.96 -11.61
CA GLU A 410 -18.07 20.08 -11.16
C GLU A 410 -17.45 20.82 -9.97
N PHE A 411 -16.76 20.10 -9.09
CA PHE A 411 -15.98 20.68 -8.00
C PHE A 411 -14.79 21.52 -8.50
N GLY A 412 -14.24 21.21 -9.69
CA GLY A 412 -13.06 21.85 -10.28
C GLY A 412 -11.80 20.99 -10.21
N ALA A 413 -11.91 19.70 -9.90
CA ALA A 413 -10.79 18.78 -9.88
C ALA A 413 -10.50 18.19 -11.28
N ASP A 414 -9.25 17.84 -11.50
CA ASP A 414 -8.75 17.19 -12.71
C ASP A 414 -8.90 15.68 -12.61
N TRP A 415 -9.82 15.11 -13.39
CA TRP A 415 -10.12 13.68 -13.42
C TRP A 415 -9.24 12.96 -14.43
N ARG A 416 -8.38 12.07 -13.94
CA ARG A 416 -7.31 11.45 -14.71
C ARG A 416 -7.57 9.98 -15.07
N PHE A 417 -6.74 9.41 -15.93
CA PHE A 417 -6.62 7.97 -16.15
C PHE A 417 -5.82 7.31 -15.02
N ALA A 418 -5.93 5.97 -14.93
CA ALA A 418 -5.30 5.20 -13.88
C ALA A 418 -3.77 5.10 -14.05
N GLY A 419 -3.05 5.19 -12.93
CA GLY A 419 -1.60 5.05 -12.85
C GLY A 419 -1.06 5.47 -11.48
N CYS A 420 0.24 5.28 -11.26
CA CYS A 420 0.91 5.72 -10.03
C CYS A 420 1.01 7.24 -9.91
N SER A 421 1.11 7.95 -11.05
CA SER A 421 1.06 9.41 -11.10
C SER A 421 2.04 10.08 -10.15
N MET A 422 1.59 11.11 -9.44
CA MET A 422 2.38 11.89 -8.50
C MET A 422 2.92 11.07 -7.30
N CYS A 423 2.42 9.85 -7.03
CA CYS A 423 2.92 9.03 -5.94
C CYS A 423 4.44 8.77 -6.03
N LEU A 424 4.94 8.58 -7.24
CA LEU A 424 6.37 8.38 -7.53
C LEU A 424 6.99 9.53 -8.34
N GLY A 425 6.15 10.29 -9.08
CA GLY A 425 6.62 11.39 -9.90
C GLY A 425 7.52 10.96 -11.07
N MET A 426 7.34 9.75 -11.59
CA MET A 426 8.06 9.23 -12.77
C MET A 426 7.39 9.60 -14.09
N ASN A 427 6.23 10.23 -14.05
CA ASN A 427 5.50 10.78 -15.17
C ASN A 427 5.43 12.31 -15.08
N PRO A 428 4.78 13.04 -16.00
CA PRO A 428 4.66 14.49 -15.95
C PRO A 428 3.91 15.05 -14.73
N ASP A 429 3.19 14.21 -13.97
CA ASP A 429 2.44 14.64 -12.79
C ASP A 429 3.41 14.88 -11.62
N GLN A 430 3.92 16.09 -11.53
CA GLN A 430 4.90 16.51 -10.53
C GLN A 430 4.53 17.86 -9.91
N LEU A 431 5.01 18.08 -8.69
CA LEU A 431 4.99 19.38 -8.02
C LEU A 431 6.09 20.27 -8.59
N ALA A 432 5.78 21.54 -8.74
CA ALA A 432 6.79 22.57 -8.98
C ALA A 432 7.57 22.86 -7.68
N PRO A 433 8.82 23.40 -7.79
CA PRO A 433 9.59 23.78 -6.61
C PRO A 433 8.83 24.76 -5.72
N GLY A 434 8.73 24.43 -4.44
CA GLY A 434 8.02 25.23 -3.42
C GLY A 434 6.53 24.96 -3.31
N GLU A 435 5.89 24.28 -4.26
CA GLU A 435 4.47 23.89 -4.13
C GLU A 435 4.26 22.95 -2.95
N ARG A 436 3.19 23.19 -2.21
CA ARG A 436 2.76 22.40 -1.06
C ARG A 436 1.56 21.53 -1.43
N CYS A 437 1.67 20.23 -1.14
CA CYS A 437 0.65 19.25 -1.52
C CYS A 437 0.09 18.54 -0.28
N ALA A 438 -1.23 18.43 -0.20
CA ALA A 438 -1.91 17.44 0.63
C ALA A 438 -2.15 16.19 -0.24
N SER A 439 -1.51 15.08 0.12
CA SER A 439 -1.42 13.90 -0.73
C SER A 439 -1.88 12.63 -0.03
N THR A 440 -2.66 11.81 -0.71
CA THR A 440 -3.05 10.48 -0.24
C THR A 440 -2.01 9.39 -0.58
N SER A 441 -0.84 9.77 -1.09
CA SER A 441 0.27 8.84 -1.30
C SER A 441 0.84 8.28 0.01
N ASN A 442 1.85 7.44 -0.09
CA ASN A 442 2.44 6.73 1.05
C ASN A 442 3.76 7.32 1.53
N ARG A 443 4.46 8.09 0.69
CA ARG A 443 5.79 8.66 0.97
C ARG A 443 5.84 10.13 0.63
N ASN A 444 6.56 10.89 1.46
CA ASN A 444 6.75 12.33 1.30
C ASN A 444 8.22 12.77 1.49
N PHE A 445 9.17 11.92 1.16
CA PHE A 445 10.59 12.29 1.18
C PHE A 445 10.86 13.51 0.28
N GLU A 446 11.90 14.26 0.62
CA GLU A 446 12.36 15.41 -0.16
C GLU A 446 12.45 15.08 -1.66
N GLY A 447 11.73 15.82 -2.49
CA GLY A 447 11.70 15.63 -3.93
C GLY A 447 10.88 14.44 -4.46
N ARG A 448 10.22 13.66 -3.62
CA ARG A 448 9.46 12.46 -4.02
C ARG A 448 8.39 12.71 -5.07
N GLN A 449 7.65 13.81 -4.93
CA GLN A 449 6.56 14.20 -5.84
C GLN A 449 6.96 15.32 -6.81
N GLY A 450 8.25 15.61 -6.92
CA GLY A 450 8.82 16.69 -7.71
C GLY A 450 9.91 17.42 -6.93
N LYS A 451 10.96 17.86 -7.62
CA LYS A 451 12.11 18.54 -6.99
C LYS A 451 11.68 19.81 -6.25
N GLY A 452 11.91 19.84 -4.93
CA GLY A 452 11.55 20.97 -4.07
C GLY A 452 10.05 21.02 -3.71
N GLY A 453 9.25 20.02 -4.09
CA GLY A 453 7.87 19.88 -3.66
C GLY A 453 7.76 19.53 -2.19
N ARG A 454 6.73 20.05 -1.50
CA ARG A 454 6.48 19.92 -0.05
C ARG A 454 5.20 19.14 0.17
N THR A 455 5.31 17.90 0.64
CA THR A 455 4.17 16.99 0.71
C THR A 455 3.77 16.65 2.15
N HIS A 456 2.49 16.84 2.45
CA HIS A 456 1.82 16.36 3.65
C HIS A 456 1.01 15.11 3.29
N LEU A 457 1.26 13.99 3.97
CA LEU A 457 0.45 12.78 3.82
C LEU A 457 -0.83 12.92 4.63
N VAL A 458 -1.97 12.65 3.99
CA VAL A 458 -3.30 12.79 4.57
C VAL A 458 -4.23 11.66 4.10
N SER A 459 -5.36 11.49 4.78
CA SER A 459 -6.44 10.59 4.32
C SER A 459 -7.24 11.22 3.16
N PRO A 460 -7.98 10.40 2.37
CA PRO A 460 -8.82 10.90 1.27
C PRO A 460 -9.81 11.98 1.69
N VAL A 461 -10.42 11.84 2.85
CA VAL A 461 -11.41 12.80 3.35
C VAL A 461 -10.76 14.11 3.83
N VAL A 462 -9.55 14.03 4.40
CA VAL A 462 -8.74 15.21 4.75
C VAL A 462 -8.26 15.92 3.48
N ALA A 463 -7.81 15.17 2.46
CA ALA A 463 -7.44 15.73 1.15
C ALA A 463 -8.60 16.50 0.52
N ALA A 464 -9.80 15.89 0.50
CA ALA A 464 -11.01 16.52 -0.03
C ALA A 464 -11.40 17.78 0.75
N ALA A 465 -11.40 17.74 2.08
CA ALA A 465 -11.68 18.89 2.92
C ALA A 465 -10.65 20.04 2.73
N THR A 466 -9.38 19.67 2.58
CA THR A 466 -8.28 20.60 2.28
C THR A 466 -8.49 21.29 0.93
N ALA A 467 -8.94 20.56 -0.10
CA ALA A 467 -9.25 21.14 -1.41
C ALA A 467 -10.40 22.15 -1.36
N VAL A 468 -11.37 21.95 -0.46
CA VAL A 468 -12.50 22.91 -0.25
C VAL A 468 -12.01 24.20 0.40
N ARG A 469 -11.11 24.10 1.41
CA ARG A 469 -10.70 25.26 2.21
C ARG A 469 -9.43 25.97 1.76
N GLY A 470 -8.56 25.28 1.05
CA GLY A 470 -7.24 25.83 0.67
C GLY A 470 -6.18 25.74 1.77
N THR A 471 -6.53 25.20 2.95
CA THR A 471 -5.60 24.90 4.05
C THR A 471 -5.86 23.49 4.55
N LEU A 472 -4.88 22.85 5.23
CA LEU A 472 -5.06 21.53 5.82
C LEU A 472 -6.32 21.49 6.69
N SER A 473 -7.25 20.58 6.41
CA SER A 473 -8.60 20.62 7.03
C SER A 473 -9.15 19.22 7.28
N ALA A 474 -9.80 19.05 8.42
CA ALA A 474 -10.60 17.87 8.71
C ALA A 474 -11.97 17.92 8.00
N PRO A 475 -12.64 16.78 7.76
CA PRO A 475 -14.00 16.76 7.24
C PRO A 475 -14.98 17.61 8.05
N SER A 476 -14.86 17.62 9.38
CA SER A 476 -15.67 18.44 10.28
C SER A 476 -15.53 19.96 10.06
N ASP A 477 -14.46 20.41 9.43
CA ASP A 477 -14.23 21.83 9.18
C ASP A 477 -14.99 22.34 7.94
N VAL A 478 -15.55 21.44 7.14
CA VAL A 478 -16.28 21.76 5.88
C VAL A 478 -17.70 21.21 5.84
N VAL A 479 -18.05 20.25 6.70
CA VAL A 479 -19.41 19.75 6.84
C VAL A 479 -20.09 20.58 7.93
N ALA A 480 -21.03 21.47 7.51
CA ALA A 480 -21.86 22.23 8.42
C ALA A 480 -23.03 21.39 8.95
#